data_6cb0f382b19419f1fd9729a65b3e7ab4
#
_entry.id   6cb0f382b19419f1fd9729a65b3e7ab4
#
_cell.length_a   1.000
_cell.length_b   1.000
_cell.length_c   1.000
_cell.angle_alpha   90.00
_cell.angle_beta   90.00
_cell.angle_gamma   90.00
#
_symmetry.space_group_name_H-M   'P 1'
#
loop_
_entity.id
_entity.type
_entity.pdbx_description
1 polymer ?
#
loop_
_entity_poly.entity_id
_entity_poly.type
_entity_poly.pdbx_seq_one_letter_code
_entity_poly.pdbx_strand_id
1 'polypeptide(L)'
;IEDRDFLGKKARYYVLDLCLSSLDKVLVPVERAIKLGIRKIISPDAVGDILEILKTGYQNVDTKGKSWSAIYRKNMEKMKSGHVLQISEVLSYLHHRNKQKDLGLKDGEMYAKSFNLVASEVMFAKKVSSKHAKLIILKALEEGA
;
A
#
# COMPACT_ATOMS: atom_id res chain seq x y z
N ILE A 1 6.14 -19.50 3.01
CA ILE A 1 5.76 -20.62 2.11
C ILE A 1 5.76 -21.92 2.91
N GLU A 2 4.69 -22.66 2.83
CA GLU A 2 4.58 -23.98 3.46
C GLU A 2 4.22 -25.03 2.41
N ASP A 3 4.75 -26.27 2.59
CA ASP A 3 4.36 -27.41 1.80
C ASP A 3 3.20 -28.12 2.51
N ARG A 4 2.11 -28.38 1.79
CA ARG A 4 0.93 -29.07 2.29
C ARG A 4 0.57 -30.25 1.41
N ASP A 5 0.08 -31.30 2.02
CA ASP A 5 -0.35 -32.53 1.33
C ASP A 5 -1.87 -32.63 1.42
N PHE A 6 -2.55 -32.46 0.27
CA PHE A 6 -4.01 -32.54 0.16
C PHE A 6 -4.39 -33.60 -0.85
N LEU A 7 -5.20 -34.57 -0.43
CA LEU A 7 -5.71 -35.65 -1.31
C LEU A 7 -4.60 -36.38 -2.07
N GLY A 8 -3.47 -36.60 -1.41
CA GLY A 8 -2.32 -37.27 -2.00
C GLY A 8 -1.46 -36.44 -2.92
N LYS A 9 -1.73 -35.14 -3.03
CA LYS A 9 -0.93 -34.20 -3.80
C LYS A 9 -0.23 -33.22 -2.90
N LYS A 10 1.07 -33.01 -3.12
CA LYS A 10 1.87 -32.00 -2.44
C LYS A 10 1.86 -30.73 -3.23
N ALA A 11 1.60 -29.61 -2.57
CA ALA A 11 1.63 -28.29 -3.17
C ALA A 11 2.19 -27.27 -2.20
N ARG A 12 2.77 -26.18 -2.73
CA ARG A 12 3.27 -25.08 -1.93
C ARG A 12 2.17 -24.04 -1.77
N TYR A 13 2.06 -23.49 -0.57
CA TYR A 13 1.08 -22.46 -0.24
C TYR A 13 1.75 -21.31 0.47
N TYR A 14 1.27 -20.08 0.19
CA TYR A 14 1.55 -18.95 1.04
C TYR A 14 0.61 -18.99 2.24
N VAL A 15 1.16 -18.76 3.43
CA VAL A 15 0.39 -18.57 4.66
C VAL A 15 0.21 -17.09 4.86
N LEU A 16 -1.04 -16.64 4.85
CA LEU A 16 -1.37 -15.22 4.95
C LEU A 16 -1.94 -14.91 6.33
N ASP A 17 -1.38 -13.88 6.97
CA ASP A 17 -1.93 -13.30 8.19
C ASP A 17 -2.92 -12.20 7.81
N LEU A 18 -4.16 -12.34 8.23
CA LEU A 18 -5.22 -11.37 7.95
C LEU A 18 -5.43 -10.46 9.16
N CYS A 19 -4.90 -9.24 9.08
CA CYS A 19 -4.93 -8.32 10.21
C CYS A 19 -6.28 -7.63 10.44
N LEU A 20 -7.22 -7.71 9.49
CA LEU A 20 -8.53 -7.09 9.57
C LEU A 20 -9.69 -8.10 9.53
N SER A 21 -9.39 -9.38 9.71
CA SER A 21 -10.36 -10.46 9.66
C SER A 21 -10.34 -11.27 10.96
N SER A 22 -11.45 -11.98 11.24
CA SER A 22 -11.51 -12.96 12.32
C SER A 22 -10.70 -14.22 12.01
N LEU A 23 -10.25 -14.41 10.80
CA LEU A 23 -9.37 -15.49 10.38
C LEU A 23 -7.92 -15.08 10.60
N ASP A 24 -7.16 -15.89 11.32
CA ASP A 24 -5.76 -15.59 11.59
C ASP A 24 -4.87 -15.83 10.37
N LYS A 25 -5.18 -16.86 9.58
CA LYS A 25 -4.37 -17.26 8.42
C LYS A 25 -5.22 -17.82 7.30
N VAL A 26 -4.78 -17.54 6.07
CA VAL A 26 -5.36 -18.15 4.86
C VAL A 26 -4.23 -18.77 4.05
N LEU A 27 -4.46 -19.98 3.55
CA LEU A 27 -3.53 -20.67 2.67
C LEU A 27 -3.87 -20.38 1.22
N VAL A 28 -2.90 -19.88 0.45
CA VAL A 28 -3.07 -19.59 -0.97
C VAL A 28 -1.98 -20.34 -1.75
N PRO A 29 -2.34 -21.17 -2.77
CA PRO A 29 -1.34 -21.82 -3.60
C PRO A 29 -0.41 -20.80 -4.23
N VAL A 30 0.89 -21.08 -4.24
CA VAL A 30 1.90 -20.16 -4.79
C VAL A 30 1.58 -19.78 -6.23
N GLU A 31 1.11 -20.73 -7.03
CA GLU A 31 0.74 -20.51 -8.43
C GLU A 31 -0.39 -19.49 -8.61
N ARG A 32 -1.30 -19.41 -7.63
CA ARG A 32 -2.41 -18.46 -7.64
C ARG A 32 -2.07 -17.11 -7.02
N ALA A 33 -1.02 -17.03 -6.21
CA ALA A 33 -0.65 -15.83 -5.49
C ALA A 33 -0.40 -14.64 -6.43
N ILE A 34 0.29 -14.88 -7.54
CA ILE A 34 0.57 -13.85 -8.54
C ILE A 34 -0.73 -13.32 -9.16
N LYS A 35 -1.68 -14.22 -9.47
CA LYS A 35 -2.96 -13.85 -10.07
C LYS A 35 -3.86 -13.07 -9.11
N LEU A 36 -3.73 -13.33 -7.80
CA LEU A 36 -4.49 -12.63 -6.76
C LEU A 36 -3.84 -11.33 -6.30
N GLY A 37 -2.67 -10.97 -6.85
CA GLY A 37 -1.96 -9.76 -6.46
C GLY A 37 -1.29 -9.84 -5.09
N ILE A 38 -1.03 -11.02 -4.58
CA ILE A 38 -0.32 -11.22 -3.32
C ILE A 38 1.17 -10.92 -3.53
N ARG A 39 1.77 -10.19 -2.63
CA ARG A 39 3.17 -9.79 -2.67
C ARG A 39 3.84 -10.01 -1.33
N LYS A 40 5.18 -10.11 -1.36
CA LYS A 40 5.96 -10.20 -0.13
C LYS A 40 5.90 -8.89 0.64
N ILE A 41 5.88 -8.99 1.96
CA ILE A 41 6.03 -7.83 2.84
C ILE A 41 7.49 -7.35 2.71
N ILE A 42 7.65 -6.04 2.59
CA ILE A 42 8.97 -5.42 2.49
C ILE A 42 9.79 -5.61 3.76
N SER A 43 11.12 -5.53 3.64
CA SER A 43 12.00 -5.55 4.80
C SER A 43 11.84 -4.28 5.64
N PRO A 44 12.19 -4.33 6.95
CA PRO A 44 12.19 -3.12 7.78
C PRO A 44 13.04 -1.97 7.22
N ASP A 45 14.11 -2.29 6.51
CA ASP A 45 14.99 -1.28 5.90
C ASP A 45 14.28 -0.49 4.79
N ALA A 46 13.35 -1.11 4.07
CA ALA A 46 12.59 -0.46 3.03
C ALA A 46 11.56 0.53 3.57
N VAL A 47 11.22 0.48 4.85
CA VAL A 47 10.31 1.45 5.48
C VAL A 47 10.87 2.86 5.39
N GLY A 48 12.19 3.02 5.51
CA GLY A 48 12.84 4.32 5.34
C GLY A 48 12.54 4.95 3.98
N ASP A 49 12.57 4.15 2.92
CA ASP A 49 12.25 4.61 1.56
C ASP A 49 10.78 5.03 1.44
N ILE A 50 9.87 4.26 2.05
CA ILE A 50 8.46 4.61 2.10
C ILE A 50 8.26 5.97 2.76
N LEU A 51 8.85 6.17 3.94
CA LEU A 51 8.70 7.41 4.70
C LEU A 51 9.26 8.61 3.93
N GLU A 52 10.38 8.44 3.23
CA GLU A 52 10.95 9.50 2.40
C GLU A 52 10.01 9.87 1.25
N ILE A 53 9.44 8.87 0.58
CA ILE A 53 8.47 9.11 -0.50
C ILE A 53 7.21 9.78 0.04
N LEU A 54 6.75 9.42 1.23
CA LEU A 54 5.59 10.07 1.85
C LEU A 54 5.84 11.56 2.08
N LYS A 55 7.08 11.94 2.39
CA LYS A 55 7.45 13.35 2.59
C LYS A 55 7.52 14.15 1.29
N THR A 56 8.06 13.57 0.23
CA THR A 56 8.43 14.30 -0.99
C THR A 56 7.80 13.77 -2.26
N GLY A 57 7.13 12.62 -2.22
CA GLY A 57 6.63 11.94 -3.40
C GLY A 57 5.64 12.75 -4.24
N TYR A 58 4.89 13.64 -3.62
CA TYR A 58 3.96 14.53 -4.34
C TYR A 58 4.66 15.41 -5.38
N GLN A 59 5.94 15.70 -5.17
CA GLN A 59 6.74 16.51 -6.10
C GLN A 59 7.05 15.76 -7.40
N ASN A 60 6.99 14.44 -7.37
CA ASN A 60 7.28 13.58 -8.53
C ASN A 60 6.06 13.38 -9.43
N VAL A 61 4.89 13.83 -9.02
CA VAL A 61 3.66 13.69 -9.79
C VAL A 61 3.52 14.89 -10.73
N ASP A 62 3.61 14.61 -12.03
CA ASP A 62 3.45 15.66 -13.06
C ASP A 62 1.97 15.96 -13.24
N THR A 63 1.56 17.15 -12.79
CA THR A 63 0.19 17.65 -12.91
C THR A 63 0.06 18.79 -13.89
N LYS A 64 1.18 19.32 -14.39
CA LYS A 64 1.22 20.51 -15.23
C LYS A 64 0.53 20.26 -16.57
N GLY A 65 -0.50 21.06 -16.83
CA GLY A 65 -1.25 20.96 -18.09
C GLY A 65 -2.13 19.70 -18.20
N LYS A 66 -2.32 18.95 -17.12
CA LYS A 66 -3.11 17.70 -17.13
C LYS A 66 -4.46 17.86 -16.44
N SER A 67 -5.49 17.21 -17.02
CA SER A 67 -6.81 17.17 -16.41
C SER A 67 -6.81 16.26 -15.19
N TRP A 68 -7.82 16.44 -14.31
CA TRP A 68 -8.05 15.53 -13.18
C TRP A 68 -8.13 14.07 -13.64
N SER A 69 -8.86 13.81 -14.74
CA SER A 69 -9.04 12.44 -15.26
C SER A 69 -7.72 11.79 -15.64
N ALA A 70 -6.82 12.54 -16.27
CA ALA A 70 -5.49 12.02 -16.65
C ALA A 70 -4.65 11.70 -15.44
N ILE A 71 -4.64 12.57 -14.42
CA ILE A 71 -3.91 12.38 -13.18
C ILE A 71 -4.49 11.18 -12.41
N TYR A 72 -5.81 11.10 -12.31
CA TYR A 72 -6.50 9.99 -11.63
C TYR A 72 -6.15 8.65 -12.27
N ARG A 73 -6.16 8.59 -13.61
CA ARG A 73 -5.80 7.37 -14.35
C ARG A 73 -4.38 6.93 -14.04
N LYS A 74 -3.45 7.86 -14.03
CA LYS A 74 -2.04 7.61 -13.70
C LYS A 74 -1.89 7.08 -12.28
N ASN A 75 -2.60 7.68 -11.33
CA ASN A 75 -2.60 7.23 -9.96
C ASN A 75 -3.20 5.83 -9.81
N MET A 76 -4.27 5.52 -10.55
CA MET A 76 -4.87 4.19 -10.56
C MET A 76 -3.90 3.13 -11.10
N GLU A 77 -3.11 3.47 -12.12
CA GLU A 77 -2.07 2.58 -12.63
C GLU A 77 -1.04 2.26 -11.55
N LYS A 78 -0.60 3.25 -10.80
CA LYS A 78 0.32 3.07 -9.66
C LYS A 78 -0.28 2.20 -8.57
N MET A 79 -1.57 2.39 -8.26
CA MET A 79 -2.28 1.57 -7.28
C MET A 79 -2.35 0.10 -7.71
N LYS A 80 -2.60 -0.15 -8.99
CA LYS A 80 -2.70 -1.51 -9.55
C LYS A 80 -1.35 -2.20 -9.70
N SER A 81 -0.26 -1.46 -9.73
CA SER A 81 1.09 -2.02 -9.88
C SER A 81 1.48 -2.95 -8.73
N GLY A 82 0.88 -2.76 -7.55
CA GLY A 82 1.23 -3.51 -6.34
C GLY A 82 2.55 -3.12 -5.72
N HIS A 83 3.26 -2.14 -6.26
CA HIS A 83 4.51 -1.65 -5.70
C HIS A 83 4.25 -0.61 -4.61
N VAL A 84 4.64 -0.93 -3.38
CA VAL A 84 4.37 -0.05 -2.23
C VAL A 84 4.97 1.34 -2.40
N LEU A 85 6.12 1.48 -3.05
CA LEU A 85 6.73 2.79 -3.27
C LEU A 85 5.89 3.66 -4.20
N GLN A 86 5.31 3.07 -5.25
CA GLN A 86 4.40 3.79 -6.15
C GLN A 86 3.09 4.16 -5.45
N ILE A 87 2.56 3.24 -4.64
CA ILE A 87 1.36 3.51 -3.83
C ILE A 87 1.63 4.63 -2.84
N SER A 88 2.83 4.68 -2.26
CA SER A 88 3.26 5.75 -1.36
C SER A 88 3.32 7.11 -2.06
N GLU A 89 3.73 7.16 -3.32
CA GLU A 89 3.68 8.40 -4.12
C GLU A 89 2.24 8.89 -4.29
N VAL A 90 1.31 7.99 -4.59
CA VAL A 90 -0.12 8.33 -4.70
C VAL A 90 -0.63 8.90 -3.37
N LEU A 91 -0.31 8.25 -2.27
CA LEU A 91 -0.71 8.71 -0.95
C LEU A 91 -0.14 10.10 -0.63
N SER A 92 1.14 10.32 -0.91
CA SER A 92 1.78 11.62 -0.72
C SER A 92 1.09 12.72 -1.53
N TYR A 93 0.84 12.46 -2.80
CA TYR A 93 0.16 13.39 -3.69
C TYR A 93 -1.24 13.73 -3.20
N LEU A 94 -2.05 12.73 -2.86
CA LEU A 94 -3.42 12.96 -2.41
C LEU A 94 -3.47 13.68 -1.06
N HIS A 95 -2.55 13.38 -0.16
CA HIS A 95 -2.47 14.07 1.13
C HIS A 95 -2.13 15.57 0.94
N HIS A 96 -1.15 15.86 0.09
CA HIS A 96 -0.76 17.23 -0.23
C HIS A 96 -1.91 17.99 -0.88
N ARG A 97 -2.62 17.35 -1.83
CA ARG A 97 -3.76 17.96 -2.50
C ARG A 97 -4.92 18.22 -1.54
N ASN A 98 -5.18 17.28 -0.62
CA ASN A 98 -6.24 17.43 0.37
C ASN A 98 -6.02 18.65 1.29
N LYS A 99 -4.78 19.03 1.55
CA LYS A 99 -4.45 20.23 2.31
C LYS A 99 -4.75 21.52 1.55
N GLN A 100 -4.68 21.46 0.23
CA GLN A 100 -4.97 22.62 -0.62
C GLN A 100 -6.47 22.75 -0.86
N LYS A 101 -7.17 21.64 -1.03
CA LYS A 101 -8.60 21.58 -1.30
C LYS A 101 -9.12 20.17 -0.96
N ASP A 102 -10.28 20.09 -0.36
CA ASP A 102 -10.90 18.81 -0.01
C ASP A 102 -11.02 17.91 -1.25
N LEU A 103 -10.71 16.62 -1.06
CA LEU A 103 -10.76 15.64 -2.12
C LEU A 103 -12.20 15.30 -2.48
N GLY A 104 -12.46 15.08 -3.78
CA GLY A 104 -13.71 14.52 -4.26
C GLY A 104 -13.86 13.06 -3.85
N LEU A 105 -15.00 12.45 -4.15
CA LEU A 105 -15.33 11.09 -3.74
C LEU A 105 -14.29 10.07 -4.20
N LYS A 106 -13.94 10.07 -5.49
CA LYS A 106 -13.00 9.09 -6.06
C LYS A 106 -11.58 9.24 -5.51
N ASP A 107 -11.09 10.47 -5.38
CA ASP A 107 -9.78 10.73 -4.80
C ASP A 107 -9.78 10.40 -3.30
N GLY A 108 -10.86 10.66 -2.60
CA GLY A 108 -11.02 10.30 -1.19
C GLY A 108 -10.96 8.80 -0.96
N GLU A 109 -11.62 8.02 -1.82
CA GLU A 109 -11.57 6.56 -1.77
C GLU A 109 -10.16 6.04 -2.05
N MET A 110 -9.49 6.60 -3.03
CA MET A 110 -8.10 6.25 -3.36
C MET A 110 -7.15 6.60 -2.22
N TYR A 111 -7.34 7.76 -1.59
CA TYR A 111 -6.57 8.18 -0.43
C TYR A 111 -6.69 7.15 0.71
N ALA A 112 -7.92 6.79 1.06
CA ALA A 112 -8.16 5.81 2.13
C ALA A 112 -7.54 4.46 1.80
N LYS A 113 -7.68 3.99 0.56
CA LYS A 113 -7.14 2.71 0.12
C LYS A 113 -5.61 2.71 0.15
N SER A 114 -4.98 3.74 -0.40
CA SER A 114 -3.51 3.85 -0.40
C SER A 114 -2.96 3.96 1.02
N PHE A 115 -3.63 4.72 1.88
CA PHE A 115 -3.25 4.85 3.29
C PHE A 115 -3.27 3.49 3.99
N ASN A 116 -4.35 2.72 3.83
CA ASN A 116 -4.48 1.40 4.45
C ASN A 116 -3.44 0.41 3.92
N LEU A 117 -3.15 0.43 2.62
CA LEU A 117 -2.14 -0.44 2.03
C LEU A 117 -0.74 -0.14 2.57
N VAL A 118 -0.36 1.14 2.62
CA VAL A 118 0.94 1.55 3.15
C VAL A 118 1.03 1.26 4.65
N ALA A 119 -0.05 1.50 5.39
CA ALA A 119 -0.10 1.21 6.82
C ALA A 119 0.10 -0.29 7.10
N SER A 120 -0.52 -1.16 6.30
CA SER A 120 -0.34 -2.60 6.43
C SER A 120 1.11 -3.03 6.20
N GLU A 121 1.77 -2.46 5.19
CA GLU A 121 3.18 -2.75 4.92
C GLU A 121 4.07 -2.34 6.08
N VAL A 122 3.88 -1.14 6.61
CA VAL A 122 4.66 -0.63 7.75
C VAL A 122 4.40 -1.46 9.00
N MET A 123 3.15 -1.81 9.25
CA MET A 123 2.75 -2.61 10.40
C MET A 123 3.48 -3.96 10.43
N PHE A 124 3.47 -4.68 9.33
CA PHE A 124 4.12 -5.99 9.24
C PHE A 124 5.65 -5.87 9.17
N ALA A 125 6.18 -4.92 8.44
CA ALA A 125 7.63 -4.75 8.31
C ALA A 125 8.31 -4.35 9.63
N LYS A 126 7.67 -3.46 10.41
CA LYS A 126 8.19 -3.01 11.70
C LYS A 126 7.67 -3.79 12.89
N LYS A 127 6.71 -4.69 12.69
CA LYS A 127 6.07 -5.46 13.76
C LYS A 127 5.46 -4.55 14.83
N VAL A 128 4.74 -3.53 14.38
CA VAL A 128 4.04 -2.58 15.25
C VAL A 128 2.53 -2.72 15.09
N SER A 129 1.76 -2.12 15.98
CA SER A 129 0.30 -2.12 15.88
C SER A 129 -0.18 -1.29 14.69
N SER A 130 -1.41 -1.54 14.22
CA SER A 130 -2.04 -0.76 13.17
C SER A 130 -2.09 0.73 13.54
N LYS A 131 -2.45 1.06 14.77
CA LYS A 131 -2.49 2.43 15.26
C LYS A 131 -1.12 3.09 15.20
N HIS A 132 -0.06 2.40 15.60
CA HIS A 132 1.30 2.92 15.58
C HIS A 132 1.76 3.14 14.14
N ALA A 133 1.50 2.19 13.23
CA ALA A 133 1.84 2.33 11.82
C ALA A 133 1.17 3.56 11.19
N LYS A 134 -0.10 3.78 11.47
CA LYS A 134 -0.85 4.95 11.00
C LYS A 134 -0.25 6.26 11.50
N LEU A 135 0.18 6.31 12.75
CA LEU A 135 0.82 7.50 13.33
C LEU A 135 2.16 7.78 12.64
N ILE A 136 2.96 6.77 12.37
CA ILE A 136 4.25 6.91 11.66
C ILE A 136 4.00 7.52 10.28
N ILE A 137 3.01 7.02 9.56
CA ILE A 137 2.68 7.49 8.22
C ILE A 137 2.18 8.94 8.24
N LEU A 138 1.27 9.25 9.13
CA LEU A 138 0.74 10.62 9.27
C LEU A 138 1.85 11.61 9.60
N LYS A 139 2.76 11.25 10.48
CA LYS A 139 3.90 12.09 10.81
C LYS A 139 4.77 12.37 9.58
N ALA A 140 5.07 11.36 8.78
CA ALA A 140 5.84 11.52 7.56
C ALA A 140 5.14 12.41 6.55
N LEU A 141 3.83 12.24 6.35
CA LEU A 141 3.03 13.07 5.45
C LEU A 141 3.00 14.53 5.90
N GLU A 142 2.88 14.77 7.19
CA GLU A 142 2.86 16.12 7.75
C GLU A 142 4.23 16.81 7.65
N GLU A 143 5.32 16.08 7.81
CA GLU A 143 6.68 16.64 7.67
C GLU A 143 6.97 17.12 6.24
N GLY A 144 6.34 16.49 5.24
CA GLY A 144 6.53 16.84 3.83
C GLY A 144 5.64 17.99 3.34
N ALA A 145 4.65 18.35 4.11
CA ALA A 145 3.64 19.34 3.70
C ALA A 145 4.07 20.79 3.96
#